data_8671d66f2f9b6a92419f9b71038e732d
#
_entry.id   8671d66f2f9b6a92419f9b71038e732d
#
_cell.length_a   1.000
_cell.length_b   1.000
_cell.length_c   1.000
_cell.angle_alpha   90.00
_cell.angle_beta   90.00
_cell.angle_gamma   90.00
#
_symmetry.space_group_name_H-M   'P 1'
#
loop_
_entity.id
_entity.type
_entity.pdbx_description
1 polymer ?
#
loop_
_entity_poly.entity_id
_entity_poly.type
_entity_poly.pdbx_seq_one_letter_code
_entity_poly.pdbx_strand_id
1 'polypeptide(L)'
;TATFYNTPIEAGNLNTQVLPDNPIRVLPRKLTVKVSGASTGDFPLGRKVSTDNGSNSANTNEDLCVTGVVEGRGAAINSATSFDIVSNGAGYSFTNTNNIPLVSLTGSGENAQCSVSVDATTGAINSISNLTTGSGYQIGEVLTVDNSDAKVTKGAGFKVVVTAIATSADTLFLTDVQ
;
A
#
# COMPACT_ATOMS: atom_id res chain seq x y z
N THR A 1 -13.60 14.09 -1.29
CA THR A 1 -13.68 15.42 -0.65
C THR A 1 -14.97 15.52 0.14
N ALA A 2 -14.89 15.86 1.42
CA ALA A 2 -16.05 16.17 2.23
C ALA A 2 -16.14 17.69 2.41
N THR A 3 -17.30 18.26 2.21
CA THR A 3 -17.53 19.68 2.44
C THR A 3 -18.44 19.81 3.65
N PHE A 4 -17.98 20.55 4.64
CA PHE A 4 -18.75 20.84 5.84
C PHE A 4 -19.18 22.29 5.83
N TYR A 5 -20.39 22.53 6.29
CA TYR A 5 -20.93 23.86 6.50
C TYR A 5 -20.91 24.17 7.97
N ASN A 6 -20.50 25.38 8.31
CA ASN A 6 -20.35 25.81 9.71
C ASN A 6 -21.66 26.21 10.38
N THR A 7 -22.77 26.17 9.67
CA THR A 7 -24.11 26.41 10.21
C THR A 7 -25.02 25.23 9.96
N PRO A 8 -25.86 24.86 10.92
CA PRO A 8 -26.88 23.85 10.68
C PRO A 8 -27.88 24.38 9.64
N ILE A 9 -28.31 23.49 8.76
CA ILE A 9 -29.32 23.78 7.77
C ILE A 9 -30.67 23.39 8.36
N GLU A 10 -31.54 24.36 8.53
CA GLU A 10 -32.91 24.13 8.99
C GLU A 10 -33.83 23.84 7.80
N ALA A 11 -34.78 22.92 7.99
CA ALA A 11 -35.73 22.60 6.97
C ALA A 11 -36.56 23.83 6.59
N GLY A 12 -36.62 24.13 5.29
CA GLY A 12 -37.34 25.28 4.74
C GLY A 12 -36.54 26.58 4.62
N ASN A 13 -35.30 26.62 5.09
CA ASN A 13 -34.48 27.83 5.05
C ASN A 13 -33.08 27.61 4.46
N LEU A 14 -32.97 26.73 3.51
CA LEU A 14 -31.70 26.33 2.92
C LEU A 14 -30.90 27.49 2.30
N ASN A 15 -31.57 28.44 1.69
CA ASN A 15 -30.91 29.52 0.95
C ASN A 15 -30.24 30.56 1.84
N THR A 16 -30.59 30.59 3.12
CA THR A 16 -30.04 31.57 4.06
C THR A 16 -29.07 30.96 5.07
N GLN A 17 -29.04 29.62 5.15
CA GLN A 17 -28.26 28.88 6.11
C GLN A 17 -26.94 28.35 5.53
N VAL A 18 -26.87 28.23 4.22
CA VAL A 18 -25.66 27.77 3.51
C VAL A 18 -24.73 28.95 3.37
N LEU A 19 -23.54 28.84 3.92
CA LEU A 19 -22.46 29.81 3.73
C LEU A 19 -21.61 29.37 2.54
N PRO A 20 -21.94 29.82 1.31
CA PRO A 20 -21.22 29.37 0.12
C PRO A 20 -19.76 29.84 0.10
N ASP A 21 -19.46 30.90 0.82
CA ASP A 21 -18.17 31.55 0.76
C ASP A 21 -17.14 30.93 1.74
N ASN A 22 -17.56 29.97 2.58
CA ASN A 22 -16.67 29.40 3.57
C ASN A 22 -16.89 27.90 3.83
N PRO A 23 -16.89 27.04 2.80
CA PRO A 23 -16.99 25.61 3.00
C PRO A 23 -15.71 25.09 3.65
N ILE A 24 -15.84 24.31 4.70
CA ILE A 24 -14.73 23.54 5.24
C ILE A 24 -14.52 22.34 4.32
N ARG A 25 -13.43 22.34 3.59
CA ARG A 25 -13.01 21.18 2.79
C ARG A 25 -12.09 20.31 3.62
N VAL A 26 -12.49 19.07 3.84
CA VAL A 26 -11.61 18.02 4.31
C VAL A 26 -11.15 17.22 3.10
N LEU A 27 -9.96 17.51 2.64
CA LEU A 27 -9.33 16.74 1.57
C LEU A 27 -8.50 15.64 2.21
N PRO A 28 -8.68 14.38 1.83
CA PRO A 28 -7.72 13.35 2.18
C PRO A 28 -6.37 13.77 1.59
N ARG A 29 -5.36 13.95 2.44
CA ARG A 29 -4.03 14.38 2.00
C ARG A 29 -3.35 13.33 1.13
N LYS A 30 -3.71 12.08 1.32
CA LYS A 30 -3.13 10.93 0.61
C LYS A 30 -4.23 9.92 0.28
N LEU A 31 -4.15 9.34 -0.90
CA LEU A 31 -5.01 8.26 -1.35
C LEU A 31 -4.16 7.16 -1.97
N THR A 32 -4.40 5.94 -1.58
CA THR A 32 -3.80 4.77 -2.23
C THR A 32 -4.79 4.20 -3.22
N VAL A 33 -4.38 4.09 -4.47
CA VAL A 33 -5.20 3.55 -5.56
C VAL A 33 -4.54 2.27 -6.08
N LYS A 34 -5.28 1.16 -6.04
CA LYS A 34 -4.84 -0.08 -6.70
C LYS A 34 -5.15 -0.01 -8.19
N VAL A 35 -4.16 -0.29 -8.99
CA VAL A 35 -4.29 -0.35 -10.45
C VAL A 35 -4.57 -1.79 -10.85
N SER A 36 -5.76 -2.06 -11.39
CA SER A 36 -6.12 -3.40 -11.88
C SER A 36 -5.77 -3.55 -13.35
N GLY A 37 -5.19 -4.68 -13.69
CA GLY A 37 -4.77 -5.01 -15.05
C GLY A 37 -3.31 -4.67 -15.35
N ALA A 38 -2.83 -5.08 -16.52
CA ALA A 38 -1.51 -4.71 -16.99
C ALA A 38 -1.50 -3.20 -17.24
N SER A 39 -0.96 -2.45 -16.31
CA SER A 39 -0.74 -1.02 -16.49
C SER A 39 0.29 -0.83 -17.59
N THR A 40 -0.15 -0.41 -18.76
CA THR A 40 0.74 0.00 -19.87
C THR A 40 1.20 1.44 -19.73
N GLY A 41 0.73 2.14 -18.69
CA GLY A 41 1.04 3.54 -18.45
C GLY A 41 2.27 3.71 -17.55
N ASP A 42 3.17 4.57 -17.95
CA ASP A 42 4.16 5.12 -17.05
C ASP A 42 3.47 6.21 -16.20
N PHE A 43 3.50 6.04 -14.89
CA PHE A 43 2.98 7.01 -13.92
C PHE A 43 4.14 7.79 -13.27
N PRO A 44 4.74 8.76 -13.97
CA PRO A 44 5.87 9.49 -13.41
C PRO A 44 5.43 10.30 -12.18
N LEU A 45 6.36 10.41 -11.23
CA LEU A 45 6.15 11.23 -10.04
C LEU A 45 5.82 12.67 -10.42
N GLY A 46 4.91 13.29 -9.68
CA GLY A 46 4.44 14.64 -9.94
C GLY A 46 3.39 14.77 -11.05
N ARG A 47 3.02 13.67 -11.74
CA ARG A 47 1.99 13.72 -12.76
C ARG A 47 0.60 13.73 -12.15
N LYS A 48 -0.27 14.58 -12.67
CA LYS A 48 -1.69 14.53 -12.38
C LYS A 48 -2.30 13.29 -13.03
N VAL A 49 -3.08 12.55 -12.26
CA VAL A 49 -3.91 11.44 -12.73
C VAL A 49 -5.34 11.69 -12.32
N SER A 50 -6.27 11.20 -13.12
CA SER A 50 -7.67 11.20 -12.76
C SER A 50 -8.24 9.80 -12.98
N THR A 51 -9.16 9.40 -12.11
CA THR A 51 -10.00 8.25 -12.37
C THR A 51 -11.07 8.70 -13.37
N ASP A 52 -10.68 8.83 -14.62
CA ASP A 52 -11.66 9.02 -15.67
C ASP A 52 -12.41 7.70 -15.85
N ASN A 53 -13.70 7.79 -15.82
CA ASN A 53 -14.61 6.68 -16.03
C ASN A 53 -14.64 6.25 -17.51
N GLY A 54 -13.49 6.36 -18.16
CA GLY A 54 -13.13 6.00 -19.53
C GLY A 54 -14.32 5.64 -20.40
N SER A 55 -14.79 6.56 -21.21
CA SER A 55 -15.68 6.39 -22.38
C SER A 55 -16.91 5.47 -22.21
N ASN A 56 -17.33 5.15 -21.01
CA ASN A 56 -18.61 4.53 -20.80
C ASN A 56 -19.67 5.64 -20.72
N SER A 57 -20.13 6.07 -21.88
CA SER A 57 -21.11 7.13 -22.09
C SER A 57 -22.47 6.93 -21.37
N ALA A 58 -22.58 5.88 -20.55
CA ALA A 58 -23.76 5.58 -19.77
C ALA A 58 -23.65 6.03 -18.30
N ASN A 59 -22.49 6.46 -17.83
CA ASN A 59 -22.31 6.86 -16.43
C ASN A 59 -21.97 8.35 -16.35
N THR A 60 -23.01 9.16 -16.28
CA THR A 60 -22.95 10.63 -16.18
C THR A 60 -22.64 11.14 -14.77
N ASN A 61 -22.15 10.28 -13.86
CA ASN A 61 -21.71 10.68 -12.53
C ASN A 61 -20.30 11.28 -12.60
N GLU A 62 -20.21 12.51 -13.07
CA GLU A 62 -19.01 13.34 -12.99
C GLU A 62 -18.54 13.57 -11.53
N ASP A 63 -19.43 13.31 -10.57
CA ASP A 63 -19.19 13.49 -9.13
C ASP A 63 -18.23 12.45 -8.50
N LEU A 64 -17.81 11.43 -9.26
CA LEU A 64 -16.93 10.37 -8.79
C LEU A 64 -15.51 10.44 -9.39
N CYS A 65 -15.19 11.48 -10.13
CA CYS A 65 -13.85 11.67 -10.66
C CYS A 65 -12.90 12.10 -9.52
N VAL A 66 -12.04 11.19 -9.10
CA VAL A 66 -10.96 11.51 -8.17
C VAL A 66 -9.75 11.92 -8.98
N THR A 67 -9.22 13.11 -8.75
CA THR A 67 -7.97 13.56 -9.31
C THR A 67 -6.90 13.64 -8.22
N GLY A 68 -5.65 13.41 -8.58
CA GLY A 68 -4.55 13.50 -7.64
C GLY A 68 -3.21 13.58 -8.36
N VAL A 69 -2.17 13.89 -7.61
CA VAL A 69 -0.78 13.91 -8.09
C VAL A 69 -0.07 12.66 -7.61
N VAL A 70 0.64 11.99 -8.49
CA VAL A 70 1.42 10.78 -8.14
C VAL A 70 2.60 11.19 -7.26
N GLU A 71 2.55 10.80 -5.99
CA GLU A 71 3.63 10.99 -5.02
C GLU A 71 4.58 9.78 -5.00
N GLY A 72 4.05 8.60 -5.23
CA GLY A 72 4.80 7.36 -5.23
C GLY A 72 4.11 6.26 -6.02
N ARG A 73 4.88 5.22 -6.29
CA ARG A 73 4.41 4.00 -6.95
C ARG A 73 4.78 2.80 -6.11
N GLY A 74 3.86 1.86 -6.01
CA GLY A 74 4.09 0.54 -5.44
C GLY A 74 3.94 -0.52 -6.50
N ALA A 75 4.64 -1.63 -6.32
CA ALA A 75 4.59 -2.79 -7.19
C ALA A 75 4.86 -4.08 -6.40
N ALA A 76 4.67 -5.21 -7.05
CA ALA A 76 5.13 -6.49 -6.54
C ALA A 76 6.66 -6.48 -6.33
N ILE A 77 7.15 -7.22 -5.35
CA ILE A 77 8.59 -7.41 -5.15
C ILE A 77 9.14 -8.22 -6.34
N ASN A 78 10.27 -7.81 -6.90
CA ASN A 78 10.75 -8.37 -8.15
C ASN A 78 11.15 -9.87 -8.02
N SER A 79 11.87 -10.23 -6.95
CA SER A 79 12.34 -11.59 -6.72
C SER A 79 12.80 -11.82 -5.27
N ALA A 80 13.10 -13.06 -4.92
CA ALA A 80 13.66 -13.38 -3.60
C ALA A 80 15.04 -12.74 -3.33
N THR A 81 15.76 -12.31 -4.36
CA THR A 81 17.02 -11.57 -4.24
C THR A 81 16.84 -10.07 -4.10
N SER A 82 15.60 -9.59 -4.13
CA SER A 82 15.25 -8.17 -3.97
C SER A 82 15.05 -7.76 -2.50
N PHE A 83 15.75 -8.43 -1.60
CA PHE A 83 15.78 -8.12 -0.17
C PHE A 83 17.20 -8.06 0.35
N ASP A 84 17.45 -7.11 1.23
CA ASP A 84 18.61 -7.13 2.12
C ASP A 84 18.15 -7.46 3.53
N ILE A 85 18.75 -8.50 4.14
CA ILE A 85 18.48 -8.84 5.53
C ILE A 85 19.22 -7.81 6.42
N VAL A 86 18.44 -7.00 7.11
CA VAL A 86 18.97 -5.98 8.04
C VAL A 86 19.13 -6.55 9.43
N SER A 87 18.30 -7.52 9.80
CA SER A 87 18.37 -8.23 11.08
C SER A 87 17.86 -9.66 10.91
N ASN A 88 18.67 -10.60 11.35
CA ASN A 88 18.31 -12.02 11.33
C ASN A 88 17.27 -12.40 12.39
N GLY A 89 17.03 -11.53 13.37
CA GLY A 89 16.21 -11.85 14.53
C GLY A 89 16.78 -12.99 15.35
N ALA A 90 15.99 -13.51 16.28
CA ALA A 90 16.37 -14.65 17.10
C ALA A 90 15.16 -15.40 17.66
N GLY A 91 15.39 -16.64 18.07
CA GLY A 91 14.40 -17.45 18.75
C GLY A 91 13.24 -17.89 17.87
N TYR A 92 13.33 -17.73 16.55
CA TYR A 92 12.29 -18.20 15.64
C TYR A 92 12.14 -19.72 15.66
N SER A 93 10.91 -20.16 15.67
CA SER A 93 10.53 -21.53 15.52
C SER A 93 9.26 -21.58 14.65
N PHE A 94 9.25 -22.49 13.71
CA PHE A 94 8.17 -22.64 12.75
C PHE A 94 7.64 -24.07 12.75
N THR A 95 6.34 -24.24 12.57
CA THR A 95 5.74 -25.54 12.27
C THR A 95 5.97 -25.92 10.81
N ASN A 96 6.13 -24.91 9.94
CA ASN A 96 6.45 -25.04 8.53
C ASN A 96 7.20 -23.77 8.11
N THR A 97 8.32 -23.92 7.39
CA THR A 97 9.16 -22.81 6.94
C THR A 97 8.78 -22.29 5.53
N ASN A 98 7.76 -22.85 4.89
CA ASN A 98 7.31 -22.45 3.57
C ASN A 98 6.07 -21.53 3.63
N ASN A 99 6.00 -20.63 2.67
CA ASN A 99 4.88 -19.67 2.54
C ASN A 99 4.64 -18.90 3.85
N ILE A 100 5.71 -18.40 4.44
CA ILE A 100 5.66 -17.55 5.63
C ILE A 100 5.27 -16.15 5.18
N PRO A 101 4.17 -15.58 5.69
CA PRO A 101 3.77 -14.24 5.35
C PRO A 101 4.76 -13.20 5.86
N LEU A 102 4.99 -12.18 5.03
CA LEU A 102 5.74 -10.99 5.39
C LEU A 102 4.77 -9.81 5.54
N VAL A 103 4.96 -9.06 6.61
CA VAL A 103 4.18 -7.85 6.88
C VAL A 103 5.07 -6.61 6.82
N SER A 104 4.53 -5.54 6.27
CA SER A 104 5.23 -4.28 6.20
C SER A 104 5.22 -3.56 7.54
N LEU A 105 6.37 -3.01 7.92
CA LEU A 105 6.55 -2.16 9.10
C LEU A 105 6.52 -0.67 8.76
N THR A 106 6.85 -0.29 7.53
CA THR A 106 7.07 1.12 7.16
C THR A 106 6.27 1.58 5.94
N GLY A 107 5.61 0.67 5.26
CA GLY A 107 4.84 0.96 4.04
C GLY A 107 3.48 0.28 4.04
N SER A 108 2.94 0.08 2.85
CA SER A 108 1.62 -0.48 2.62
C SER A 108 1.63 -1.72 1.72
N GLY A 109 2.80 -2.29 1.47
CA GLY A 109 2.94 -3.53 0.73
C GLY A 109 2.26 -4.69 1.45
N GLU A 110 1.67 -5.61 0.69
CA GLU A 110 0.87 -6.70 1.23
C GLU A 110 1.02 -8.01 0.44
N ASN A 111 0.66 -9.12 1.09
CA ASN A 111 0.54 -10.44 0.49
C ASN A 111 1.86 -11.07 0.00
N ALA A 112 3.02 -10.56 0.39
CA ALA A 112 4.26 -11.28 0.14
C ALA A 112 4.40 -12.47 1.09
N GLN A 113 4.86 -13.59 0.57
CA GLN A 113 5.17 -14.79 1.35
C GLN A 113 6.50 -15.35 0.88
N CYS A 114 7.23 -16.00 1.76
CA CYS A 114 8.51 -16.61 1.43
C CYS A 114 8.75 -17.93 2.16
N SER A 115 9.76 -18.66 1.72
CA SER A 115 10.34 -19.73 2.51
C SER A 115 11.55 -19.19 3.26
N VAL A 116 11.72 -19.60 4.51
CA VAL A 116 12.82 -19.15 5.37
C VAL A 116 13.75 -20.32 5.76
N SER A 117 15.04 -20.03 5.88
CA SER A 117 16.02 -20.93 6.48
C SER A 117 16.38 -20.41 7.86
N VAL A 118 16.31 -21.27 8.87
CA VAL A 118 16.50 -20.92 10.28
C VAL A 118 17.67 -21.66 10.87
N ASP A 119 18.49 -20.96 11.62
CA ASP A 119 19.53 -21.57 12.43
C ASP A 119 18.93 -22.33 13.59
N ALA A 120 19.23 -23.62 13.69
CA ALA A 120 18.60 -24.51 14.68
C ALA A 120 19.00 -24.20 16.13
N THR A 121 20.13 -23.51 16.35
CA THR A 121 20.66 -23.19 17.68
C THR A 121 20.15 -21.84 18.19
N THR A 122 20.16 -20.86 17.34
CA THR A 122 19.82 -19.47 17.71
C THR A 122 18.41 -19.07 17.33
N GLY A 123 17.78 -19.78 16.40
CA GLY A 123 16.51 -19.39 15.80
C GLY A 123 16.62 -18.14 14.91
N ALA A 124 17.81 -17.79 14.43
CA ALA A 124 18.00 -16.69 13.50
C ALA A 124 17.55 -17.09 12.09
N ILE A 125 16.91 -16.20 11.36
CA ILE A 125 16.55 -16.42 9.95
C ILE A 125 17.74 -16.02 9.09
N ASN A 126 18.35 -17.00 8.42
CA ASN A 126 19.58 -16.80 7.67
C ASN A 126 19.34 -16.45 6.19
N SER A 127 18.26 -16.88 5.63
CA SER A 127 17.93 -16.60 4.22
C SER A 127 16.44 -16.69 3.92
N ILE A 128 16.05 -16.05 2.82
CA ILE A 128 14.73 -16.07 2.23
C ILE A 128 14.82 -16.71 0.84
N SER A 129 13.82 -17.50 0.47
CA SER A 129 13.67 -18.11 -0.85
C SER A 129 12.20 -18.25 -1.24
N ASN A 130 11.91 -18.73 -2.45
CA ASN A 130 10.56 -19.03 -2.92
C ASN A 130 9.53 -17.92 -2.66
N LEU A 131 9.86 -16.71 -3.10
CA LEU A 131 9.02 -15.54 -2.87
C LEU A 131 7.73 -15.58 -3.69
N THR A 132 6.59 -15.39 -2.99
CA THR A 132 5.36 -14.88 -3.59
C THR A 132 5.39 -13.36 -3.48
N THR A 133 5.30 -12.67 -4.59
CA THR A 133 5.77 -11.29 -4.74
C THR A 133 4.89 -10.21 -4.09
N GLY A 134 3.62 -10.53 -3.80
CA GLY A 134 2.68 -9.55 -3.23
C GLY A 134 2.41 -8.35 -4.13
N SER A 135 2.01 -7.23 -3.55
CA SER A 135 1.69 -5.99 -4.27
C SER A 135 1.90 -4.74 -3.40
N GLY A 136 2.01 -3.58 -4.02
CA GLY A 136 2.03 -2.29 -3.33
C GLY A 136 3.33 -1.94 -2.61
N TYR A 137 4.41 -2.70 -2.80
CA TYR A 137 5.69 -2.45 -2.16
C TYR A 137 6.45 -1.30 -2.79
N GLN A 138 7.21 -0.62 -1.96
CA GLN A 138 8.17 0.42 -2.38
C GLN A 138 9.60 0.01 -2.03
N ILE A 139 10.55 0.48 -2.82
CA ILE A 139 11.99 0.31 -2.49
C ILE A 139 12.28 1.02 -1.17
N GLY A 140 13.02 0.37 -0.29
CA GLY A 140 13.32 0.85 1.05
C GLY A 140 12.29 0.46 2.12
N GLU A 141 11.20 -0.18 1.74
CA GLU A 141 10.18 -0.68 2.68
C GLU A 141 10.75 -1.80 3.56
N VAL A 142 10.53 -1.70 4.85
CA VAL A 142 11.01 -2.68 5.84
C VAL A 142 9.90 -3.68 6.14
N LEU A 143 10.22 -4.96 5.99
CA LEU A 143 9.30 -6.06 6.27
C LEU A 143 9.81 -6.92 7.41
N THR A 144 8.89 -7.63 8.04
CA THR A 144 9.17 -8.68 9.03
C THR A 144 8.27 -9.88 8.79
N VAL A 145 8.56 -10.99 9.45
CA VAL A 145 7.69 -12.16 9.48
C VAL A 145 6.40 -11.81 10.24
N ASP A 146 5.27 -12.26 9.72
CA ASP A 146 4.00 -12.15 10.43
C ASP A 146 3.95 -13.16 11.59
N ASN A 147 4.21 -12.66 12.80
CA ASN A 147 4.18 -13.48 14.01
C ASN A 147 2.77 -13.91 14.43
N SER A 148 1.73 -13.43 13.77
CA SER A 148 0.35 -13.88 13.99
C SER A 148 -0.02 -15.12 13.15
N ASP A 149 0.79 -15.45 12.14
CA ASP A 149 0.58 -16.66 11.34
C ASP A 149 0.80 -17.93 12.17
N ALA A 150 -0.10 -18.90 12.03
CA ALA A 150 -0.09 -20.17 12.79
C ALA A 150 1.17 -21.01 12.57
N LYS A 151 1.95 -20.75 11.51
CA LYS A 151 3.23 -21.42 11.24
C LYS A 151 4.36 -20.87 12.11
N VAL A 152 4.23 -19.65 12.61
CA VAL A 152 5.23 -18.96 13.43
C VAL A 152 4.91 -19.17 14.89
N THR A 153 5.64 -20.04 15.59
CA THR A 153 5.31 -20.38 16.98
C THR A 153 5.97 -19.44 17.98
N LYS A 154 7.13 -18.87 17.63
CA LYS A 154 7.86 -17.89 18.41
C LYS A 154 8.96 -17.23 17.57
N GLY A 155 9.57 -16.21 18.11
CA GLY A 155 10.69 -15.46 17.52
C GLY A 155 10.39 -13.97 17.40
N ALA A 156 11.45 -13.19 17.24
CA ALA A 156 11.32 -11.75 17.05
C ALA A 156 12.54 -11.13 16.37
N GLY A 157 12.37 -9.92 15.86
CA GLY A 157 13.46 -9.05 15.45
C GLY A 157 13.97 -9.27 14.02
N PHE A 158 13.42 -10.21 13.26
CA PHE A 158 13.76 -10.35 11.83
C PHE A 158 13.31 -9.12 11.06
N LYS A 159 14.20 -8.58 10.22
CA LYS A 159 13.89 -7.45 9.34
C LYS A 159 14.62 -7.58 8.02
N VAL A 160 13.89 -7.28 6.95
CA VAL A 160 14.43 -7.15 5.60
C VAL A 160 13.99 -5.84 4.97
N VAL A 161 14.80 -5.33 4.06
CA VAL A 161 14.50 -4.14 3.26
C VAL A 161 14.27 -4.55 1.82
N VAL A 162 13.22 -4.05 1.20
CA VAL A 162 12.94 -4.23 -0.23
C VAL A 162 13.94 -3.40 -1.05
N THR A 163 14.72 -4.05 -1.90
CA THR A 163 15.74 -3.39 -2.72
C THR A 163 15.33 -3.24 -4.19
N ALA A 164 14.39 -4.06 -4.67
CA ALA A 164 13.87 -3.95 -6.02
C ALA A 164 12.40 -4.39 -6.08
N ILE A 165 11.64 -3.70 -6.92
CA ILE A 165 10.24 -3.99 -7.23
C ILE A 165 10.05 -4.20 -8.73
N ALA A 166 8.94 -4.77 -9.14
CA ALA A 166 8.58 -4.91 -10.54
C ALA A 166 8.46 -3.54 -11.23
N THR A 167 8.69 -3.50 -12.52
CA THR A 167 8.63 -2.27 -13.31
C THR A 167 7.20 -1.75 -13.49
N SER A 168 6.22 -2.66 -13.55
CA SER A 168 4.80 -2.30 -13.65
C SER A 168 4.25 -1.97 -12.27
N ALA A 169 3.79 -0.74 -12.10
CA ALA A 169 3.11 -0.32 -10.88
C ALA A 169 1.74 -1.01 -10.76
N ASP A 170 1.45 -1.53 -9.58
CA ASP A 170 0.14 -2.06 -9.20
C ASP A 170 -0.59 -1.15 -8.20
N THR A 171 0.12 -0.19 -7.66
CA THR A 171 -0.39 0.74 -6.65
C THR A 171 0.16 2.14 -6.91
N LEU A 172 -0.70 3.14 -6.80
CA LEU A 172 -0.33 4.55 -6.86
C LEU A 172 -0.62 5.21 -5.51
N PHE A 173 0.32 5.99 -5.04
CA PHE A 173 0.16 6.85 -3.88
C PHE A 173 -0.06 8.27 -4.38
N LEU A 174 -1.24 8.82 -4.10
CA LEU A 174 -1.65 10.12 -4.57
C LEU A 174 -1.67 11.14 -3.44
N THR A 175 -1.26 12.35 -3.76
CA THR A 175 -1.44 13.55 -2.94
C THR A 175 -2.32 14.55 -3.68
N ASP A 176 -2.70 15.65 -3.01
CA ASP A 176 -3.57 16.70 -3.57
C ASP A 176 -4.85 16.15 -4.22
N VAL A 177 -5.44 15.17 -3.54
CA VAL A 177 -6.66 14.51 -4.03
C VAL A 177 -7.85 15.49 -3.97
N GLN A 178 -8.56 15.60 -5.10
CA GLN A 178 -9.74 16.46 -5.28
C GLN A 178 -10.91 15.65 -5.81
#